data_b44759f6294c4824d1da38126b24e789
#
_entry.id   b44759f6294c4824d1da38126b24e789
#
_cell.length_a   1.000
_cell.length_b   1.000
_cell.length_c   1.000
_cell.angle_alpha   90.00
_cell.angle_beta   90.00
_cell.angle_gamma   90.00
#
_symmetry.space_group_name_H-M   'P 1'
#
loop_
_entity.id
_entity.type
_entity.pdbx_description
1 polymer ?
#
loop_
_entity_poly.entity_id
_entity_poly.type
_entity_poly.pdbx_seq_one_letter_code
_entity_poly.pdbx_strand_id
1 'polypeptide(L)'
;ISRKSWVSGINLHNVVIVGTNKRAVEFAQNLEQSPELGYRVMGFVDQKWQGGRYFQQSGYPLLADFQNFPTFLRTHEVDEVIIDLPLNTFYQEASYIVGLCVQQGIIVRFLSDSLYLLFDLKLARAELEEIQDYVILSVYTGAMGGWPIHAKRAFDFLVSFWLIILLSPLFVVVAFLIKLTSPGGPVFFVQDRIGLRKRKIKVFKFRTMVPGAEQSLTALERFNEASGPVFKIKNDPRVTVLGRFLRKTSIDELPQLFNVLTGDMSLVGPRPLPLRDYAGFSQDWHRRRFSVKPGITCLWQIHGRSSLSQPFEKWMQMDMDYIDRWSLWLDFTILAQTLPAIIHGKGAY
;
A
#
# COMPACT_ATOMS: atom_id res chain seq x y z
N ILE A 1 2.86 5.92 20.16
CA ILE A 1 2.21 4.59 20.08
C ILE A 1 2.67 3.82 21.29
N SER A 2 1.72 3.37 22.14
CA SER A 2 2.00 2.75 23.44
C SER A 2 2.71 1.41 23.28
N ARG A 3 3.73 1.14 24.12
CA ARG A 3 4.44 -0.16 24.24
C ARG A 3 3.50 -1.39 24.31
N LYS A 4 2.26 -1.21 24.76
CA LYS A 4 1.26 -2.28 24.89
C LYS A 4 0.64 -2.76 23.58
N SER A 5 0.67 -1.96 22.49
CA SER A 5 0.10 -2.37 21.20
C SER A 5 1.00 -3.31 20.39
N TRP A 6 2.26 -3.43 20.73
CA TRP A 6 3.22 -4.34 20.07
C TRP A 6 3.06 -5.79 20.53
N VAL A 7 2.63 -6.01 21.76
CA VAL A 7 2.45 -7.35 22.36
C VAL A 7 1.20 -8.07 21.84
N SER A 8 0.26 -7.34 21.22
CA SER A 8 -1.03 -7.91 20.77
C SER A 8 -1.05 -8.37 19.29
N GLY A 9 0.07 -8.46 18.60
CA GLY A 9 0.18 -9.03 17.25
C GLY A 9 -0.43 -8.17 16.12
N ILE A 10 -0.95 -6.99 16.43
CA ILE A 10 -1.75 -6.19 15.48
C ILE A 10 -0.90 -5.36 14.50
N ASN A 11 0.42 -5.21 14.73
CA ASN A 11 1.31 -4.38 13.90
C ASN A 11 2.73 -4.93 13.79
N LEU A 12 2.91 -6.24 13.71
CA LEU A 12 4.24 -6.82 13.52
C LEU A 12 4.75 -6.55 12.10
N HIS A 13 6.03 -6.18 11.99
CA HIS A 13 6.76 -6.06 10.73
C HIS A 13 7.23 -7.44 10.27
N ASN A 14 6.70 -7.90 9.15
CA ASN A 14 7.11 -9.16 8.54
C ASN A 14 8.48 -9.01 7.86
N VAL A 15 9.47 -9.74 8.36
CA VAL A 15 10.85 -9.66 7.88
C VAL A 15 11.26 -10.95 7.20
N VAL A 16 11.91 -10.83 6.06
CA VAL A 16 12.58 -11.92 5.35
C VAL A 16 14.08 -11.67 5.38
N ILE A 17 14.86 -12.68 5.72
CA ILE A 17 16.32 -12.60 5.81
C ILE A 17 16.94 -13.33 4.59
N VAL A 18 17.83 -12.64 3.89
CA VAL A 18 18.54 -13.17 2.71
C VAL A 18 19.95 -13.54 3.11
N GLY A 19 20.25 -14.82 3.01
CA GLY A 19 21.48 -15.47 3.51
C GLY A 19 21.21 -16.36 4.71
N THR A 20 21.80 -17.57 4.71
CA THR A 20 21.60 -18.61 5.74
C THR A 20 22.86 -18.83 6.59
N ASN A 21 23.75 -17.83 6.65
CA ASN A 21 24.97 -17.92 7.45
C ASN A 21 24.67 -17.83 8.96
N LYS A 22 25.65 -18.14 9.79
CA LYS A 22 25.50 -18.17 11.26
C LYS A 22 25.03 -16.82 11.81
N ARG A 23 25.58 -15.71 11.32
CA ARG A 23 25.24 -14.33 11.78
C ARG A 23 23.78 -13.98 11.48
N ALA A 24 23.31 -14.33 10.29
CA ALA A 24 21.91 -14.11 9.90
C ALA A 24 20.94 -14.87 10.83
N VAL A 25 21.27 -16.10 11.20
CA VAL A 25 20.48 -16.91 12.14
C VAL A 25 20.51 -16.34 13.56
N GLU A 26 21.69 -15.95 14.06
CA GLU A 26 21.83 -15.29 15.37
C GLU A 26 21.02 -13.98 15.43
N PHE A 27 21.07 -13.19 14.35
CA PHE A 27 20.29 -11.96 14.25
C PHE A 27 18.77 -12.25 14.30
N ALA A 28 18.29 -13.26 13.57
CA ALA A 28 16.88 -13.69 13.62
C ALA A 28 16.45 -14.07 15.04
N GLN A 29 17.27 -14.86 15.74
CA GLN A 29 17.01 -15.27 17.13
C GLN A 29 16.96 -14.07 18.08
N ASN A 30 17.87 -13.09 17.91
CA ASN A 30 17.87 -11.87 18.72
C ASN A 30 16.62 -11.03 18.48
N LEU A 31 16.14 -10.93 17.22
CA LEU A 31 14.88 -10.25 16.93
C LEU A 31 13.68 -10.91 17.61
N GLU A 32 13.62 -12.23 17.62
CA GLU A 32 12.52 -12.97 18.27
C GLU A 32 12.58 -12.88 19.80
N GLN A 33 13.78 -12.79 20.39
CA GLN A 33 13.98 -12.56 21.83
C GLN A 33 13.62 -11.13 22.28
N SER A 34 13.41 -10.22 21.33
CA SER A 34 13.08 -8.81 21.57
C SER A 34 11.72 -8.43 20.98
N PRO A 35 10.60 -8.98 21.45
CA PRO A 35 9.28 -8.75 20.89
C PRO A 35 8.82 -7.27 20.96
N GLU A 36 9.45 -6.48 21.82
CA GLU A 36 9.22 -5.03 21.89
C GLU A 36 9.67 -4.28 20.63
N LEU A 37 10.55 -4.86 19.81
CA LEU A 37 10.97 -4.30 18.52
C LEU A 37 9.88 -4.45 17.44
N GLY A 38 8.90 -5.33 17.66
CA GLY A 38 7.75 -5.50 16.77
C GLY A 38 8.05 -6.21 15.46
N TYR A 39 9.11 -7.03 15.40
CA TYR A 39 9.45 -7.82 14.22
C TYR A 39 8.90 -9.24 14.29
N ARG A 40 8.55 -9.77 13.12
CA ARG A 40 8.21 -11.17 12.91
C ARG A 40 9.08 -11.74 11.80
N VAL A 41 9.99 -12.64 12.14
CA VAL A 41 10.82 -13.33 11.14
C VAL A 41 9.94 -14.35 10.41
N MET A 42 9.73 -14.15 9.11
CA MET A 42 8.99 -15.10 8.27
C MET A 42 9.83 -16.31 7.91
N GLY A 43 11.12 -16.11 7.70
CA GLY A 43 12.09 -17.12 7.32
C GLY A 43 13.20 -16.55 6.46
N PHE A 44 13.87 -17.43 5.74
CA PHE A 44 15.11 -17.14 5.03
C PHE A 44 14.97 -17.36 3.52
N VAL A 45 15.82 -16.68 2.77
CA VAL A 45 16.00 -16.83 1.32
C VAL A 45 17.49 -17.01 1.05
N ASP A 46 17.83 -17.99 0.23
CA ASP A 46 19.22 -18.26 -0.18
C ASP A 46 19.22 -18.93 -1.55
N GLN A 47 20.39 -19.33 -2.05
CA GLN A 47 20.46 -20.21 -3.24
C GLN A 47 19.74 -21.55 -2.96
N LYS A 48 19.60 -22.42 -4.00
CA LYS A 48 19.04 -23.79 -3.88
C LYS A 48 19.73 -24.68 -2.84
N TRP A 49 20.59 -24.14 -2.06
CA TRP A 49 21.38 -24.79 -1.05
C TRP A 49 20.66 -24.72 0.30
N GLN A 50 20.55 -25.85 0.99
CA GLN A 50 19.79 -25.97 2.24
C GLN A 50 20.46 -25.35 3.47
N GLY A 51 21.44 -24.47 3.30
CA GLY A 51 22.19 -23.85 4.39
C GLY A 51 23.18 -24.81 5.07
N GLY A 52 24.08 -24.24 5.85
CA GLY A 52 25.00 -25.04 6.70
C GLY A 52 24.26 -25.73 7.85
N ARG A 53 24.95 -26.63 8.54
CA ARG A 53 24.41 -27.35 9.71
C ARG A 53 23.75 -26.42 10.74
N TYR A 54 24.30 -25.24 10.93
CA TYR A 54 23.79 -24.25 11.86
C TYR A 54 22.38 -23.76 11.47
N PHE A 55 22.15 -23.45 10.20
CA PHE A 55 20.83 -23.06 9.70
C PHE A 55 19.83 -24.21 9.82
N GLN A 56 20.23 -25.43 9.43
CA GLN A 56 19.35 -26.60 9.53
C GLN A 56 18.90 -26.89 10.97
N GLN A 57 19.73 -26.57 11.97
CA GLN A 57 19.40 -26.73 13.38
C GLN A 57 18.57 -25.58 13.97
N SER A 58 18.47 -24.45 13.26
CA SER A 58 17.78 -23.25 13.75
C SER A 58 16.25 -23.35 13.77
N GLY A 59 15.68 -24.27 12.96
CA GLY A 59 14.24 -24.44 12.85
C GLY A 59 13.54 -23.42 11.93
N TYR A 60 14.27 -22.43 11.36
CA TYR A 60 13.68 -21.47 10.44
C TYR A 60 13.40 -22.08 9.06
N PRO A 61 12.27 -21.68 8.41
CA PRO A 61 11.97 -22.14 7.07
C PRO A 61 12.83 -21.43 6.02
N LEU A 62 13.24 -22.16 4.98
CA LEU A 62 13.71 -21.57 3.72
C LEU A 62 12.49 -21.27 2.85
N LEU A 63 12.20 -19.99 2.62
CA LEU A 63 10.96 -19.52 1.96
C LEU A 63 11.05 -19.62 0.45
N ALA A 64 12.20 -19.31 -0.10
CA ALA A 64 12.46 -19.30 -1.54
C ALA A 64 13.95 -19.37 -1.83
N ASP A 65 14.30 -19.75 -3.05
CA ASP A 65 15.60 -19.46 -3.64
C ASP A 65 15.59 -18.08 -4.33
N PHE A 66 16.77 -17.59 -4.76
CA PHE A 66 16.88 -16.28 -5.41
C PHE A 66 16.05 -16.17 -6.70
N GLN A 67 15.81 -17.28 -7.40
CA GLN A 67 15.01 -17.30 -8.65
C GLN A 67 13.51 -17.17 -8.37
N ASN A 68 13.04 -17.80 -7.29
CA ASN A 68 11.63 -17.80 -6.89
C ASN A 68 11.27 -16.65 -5.95
N PHE A 69 12.26 -15.94 -5.40
CA PHE A 69 12.05 -14.83 -4.47
C PHE A 69 11.17 -13.70 -5.03
N PRO A 70 11.28 -13.30 -6.32
CA PRO A 70 10.37 -12.32 -6.91
C PRO A 70 8.89 -12.73 -6.81
N THR A 71 8.59 -13.99 -7.04
CA THR A 71 7.23 -14.54 -6.93
C THR A 71 6.75 -14.54 -5.48
N PHE A 72 7.63 -14.91 -4.56
CA PHE A 72 7.35 -14.86 -3.13
C PHE A 72 6.98 -13.44 -2.67
N LEU A 73 7.79 -12.43 -3.02
CA LEU A 73 7.53 -11.04 -2.69
C LEU A 73 6.21 -10.48 -3.28
N ARG A 74 5.76 -11.00 -4.42
CA ARG A 74 4.49 -10.59 -5.03
C ARG A 74 3.27 -11.14 -4.32
N THR A 75 3.41 -12.31 -3.70
CA THR A 75 2.29 -13.06 -3.13
C THR A 75 2.16 -12.96 -1.61
N HIS A 76 3.23 -12.55 -0.93
CA HIS A 76 3.28 -12.46 0.53
C HIS A 76 3.42 -11.02 1.03
N GLU A 77 2.91 -10.78 2.23
CA GLU A 77 3.02 -9.49 2.93
C GLU A 77 4.40 -9.38 3.58
N VAL A 78 5.37 -8.84 2.85
CA VAL A 78 6.73 -8.59 3.34
C VAL A 78 6.90 -7.10 3.56
N ASP A 79 7.26 -6.71 4.78
CA ASP A 79 7.50 -5.32 5.14
C ASP A 79 8.95 -4.92 4.91
N GLU A 80 9.87 -5.83 5.23
CA GLU A 80 11.31 -5.57 5.19
C GLU A 80 12.09 -6.81 4.73
N VAL A 81 13.20 -6.56 4.04
CA VAL A 81 14.16 -7.59 3.63
C VAL A 81 15.52 -7.24 4.21
N ILE A 82 16.10 -8.15 4.98
CA ILE A 82 17.43 -7.97 5.58
C ILE A 82 18.42 -8.85 4.82
N ILE A 83 19.45 -8.24 4.26
CA ILE A 83 20.47 -8.92 3.46
C ILE A 83 21.72 -9.14 4.28
N ASP A 84 22.11 -10.41 4.43
CA ASP A 84 23.35 -10.87 5.03
C ASP A 84 24.08 -11.86 4.12
N LEU A 85 24.43 -11.37 2.93
CA LEU A 85 25.21 -12.13 1.94
C LEU A 85 26.66 -11.63 1.92
N PRO A 86 27.64 -12.53 1.66
CA PRO A 86 29.01 -12.13 1.34
C PRO A 86 29.04 -11.38 0.00
N LEU A 87 29.07 -10.05 0.05
CA LEU A 87 28.87 -9.18 -1.10
C LEU A 87 29.97 -9.31 -2.15
N ASN A 88 31.18 -9.70 -1.76
CA ASN A 88 32.26 -10.02 -2.70
C ASN A 88 31.94 -11.22 -3.62
N THR A 89 31.06 -12.13 -3.17
CA THR A 89 30.67 -13.34 -3.93
C THR A 89 29.30 -13.19 -4.56
N PHE A 90 28.36 -12.54 -3.88
CA PHE A 90 26.94 -12.44 -4.25
C PHE A 90 26.51 -11.02 -4.60
N TYR A 91 27.40 -10.22 -5.19
CA TYR A 91 27.10 -8.83 -5.55
C TYR A 91 25.91 -8.70 -6.49
N GLN A 92 25.87 -9.53 -7.55
CA GLN A 92 24.83 -9.45 -8.57
C GLN A 92 23.46 -9.86 -8.00
N GLU A 93 23.42 -10.90 -7.20
CA GLU A 93 22.21 -11.39 -6.54
C GLU A 93 21.68 -10.38 -5.52
N ALA A 94 22.57 -9.85 -4.67
CA ALA A 94 22.21 -8.83 -3.71
C ALA A 94 21.70 -7.56 -4.41
N SER A 95 22.38 -7.09 -5.46
CA SER A 95 21.97 -5.93 -6.25
C SER A 95 20.62 -6.16 -6.93
N TYR A 96 20.38 -7.34 -7.48
CA TYR A 96 19.10 -7.72 -8.06
C TYR A 96 17.96 -7.72 -7.00
N ILE A 97 18.20 -8.34 -5.84
CA ILE A 97 17.23 -8.40 -4.74
C ILE A 97 16.89 -6.99 -4.24
N VAL A 98 17.90 -6.14 -4.06
CA VAL A 98 17.68 -4.73 -3.68
C VAL A 98 16.84 -4.01 -4.73
N GLY A 99 17.20 -4.13 -6.00
CA GLY A 99 16.43 -3.52 -7.10
C GLY A 99 14.96 -3.96 -7.10
N LEU A 100 14.71 -5.24 -6.88
CA LEU A 100 13.37 -5.81 -6.79
C LEU A 100 12.58 -5.25 -5.60
N CYS A 101 13.20 -5.21 -4.42
CA CYS A 101 12.58 -4.65 -3.21
C CYS A 101 12.28 -3.16 -3.36
N VAL A 102 13.21 -2.39 -3.92
CA VAL A 102 13.05 -0.97 -4.24
C VAL A 102 11.85 -0.76 -5.17
N GLN A 103 11.74 -1.56 -6.23
CA GLN A 103 10.62 -1.47 -7.17
C GLN A 103 9.27 -1.75 -6.51
N GLN A 104 9.24 -2.59 -5.48
CA GLN A 104 8.01 -2.92 -4.75
C GLN A 104 7.77 -2.05 -3.51
N GLY A 105 8.68 -1.12 -3.20
CA GLY A 105 8.59 -0.25 -2.04
C GLY A 105 8.81 -0.98 -0.70
N ILE A 106 9.56 -2.09 -0.72
CA ILE A 106 9.93 -2.87 0.45
C ILE A 106 11.22 -2.28 1.03
N ILE A 107 11.29 -2.13 2.35
CA ILE A 107 12.49 -1.65 3.03
C ILE A 107 13.58 -2.71 2.93
N VAL A 108 14.79 -2.29 2.54
CA VAL A 108 15.96 -3.17 2.52
C VAL A 108 16.94 -2.71 3.58
N ARG A 109 17.45 -3.67 4.36
CA ARG A 109 18.50 -3.46 5.35
C ARG A 109 19.65 -4.40 5.09
N PHE A 110 20.87 -3.93 5.36
CA PHE A 110 22.06 -4.76 5.29
C PHE A 110 22.59 -5.01 6.70
N LEU A 111 22.85 -6.24 7.01
CA LEU A 111 23.62 -6.60 8.18
C LEU A 111 25.09 -6.29 7.86
N SER A 112 25.57 -5.16 8.37
CA SER A 112 26.70 -4.45 7.84
C SER A 112 28.06 -5.10 8.08
N ASP A 113 28.80 -5.35 6.98
CA ASP A 113 30.23 -4.98 6.85
C ASP A 113 30.53 -4.45 5.43
N SER A 114 29.52 -4.14 4.63
CA SER A 114 29.71 -3.93 3.20
C SER A 114 28.93 -2.75 2.66
N LEU A 115 29.26 -1.55 3.12
CA LEU A 115 28.71 -0.28 2.64
C LEU A 115 28.97 0.03 1.15
N TYR A 116 29.81 -0.75 0.47
CA TYR A 116 30.23 -0.48 -0.90
C TYR A 116 29.16 -0.63 -1.97
N LEU A 117 28.09 -1.43 -1.72
CA LEU A 117 27.00 -1.65 -2.68
C LEU A 117 26.10 -0.44 -2.92
N LEU A 118 26.15 0.55 -2.05
CA LEU A 118 25.19 1.66 -2.09
C LEU A 118 25.50 2.72 -3.14
N PHE A 119 26.73 2.80 -3.60
CA PHE A 119 27.13 3.83 -4.52
C PHE A 119 26.53 3.70 -5.92
N ASP A 120 26.14 2.48 -6.33
CA ASP A 120 25.53 2.22 -7.65
C ASP A 120 24.00 2.30 -7.65
N LEU A 121 23.36 2.28 -6.48
CA LEU A 121 21.91 2.35 -6.37
C LEU A 121 21.48 3.82 -6.26
N LYS A 122 20.72 4.32 -7.24
CA LYS A 122 20.03 5.62 -7.17
C LYS A 122 18.90 5.54 -6.12
N LEU A 123 19.26 5.49 -4.86
CA LEU A 123 18.32 5.33 -3.74
C LEU A 123 17.86 6.68 -3.24
N ALA A 124 16.58 6.78 -2.91
CA ALA A 124 16.00 8.02 -2.43
C ALA A 124 16.53 8.42 -1.05
N ARG A 125 16.81 7.44 -0.17
CA ARG A 125 17.30 7.70 1.20
C ARG A 125 17.93 6.45 1.80
N ALA A 126 19.08 6.61 2.46
CA ALA A 126 19.72 5.57 3.25
C ALA A 126 19.99 6.09 4.68
N GLU A 127 19.66 5.31 5.68
CA GLU A 127 19.87 5.66 7.09
C GLU A 127 20.61 4.52 7.79
N LEU A 128 21.57 4.88 8.64
CA LEU A 128 22.21 3.92 9.53
C LEU A 128 21.41 3.85 10.82
N GLU A 129 21.00 2.67 11.19
CA GLU A 129 20.27 2.39 12.44
C GLU A 129 21.06 1.38 13.24
N GLU A 130 21.01 1.50 14.57
CA GLU A 130 21.54 0.52 15.49
C GLU A 130 20.38 -0.27 16.10
N ILE A 131 20.38 -1.60 15.91
CA ILE A 131 19.43 -2.50 16.55
C ILE A 131 20.23 -3.48 17.40
N GLN A 132 20.14 -3.35 18.72
CA GLN A 132 21.01 -4.02 19.66
C GLN A 132 22.50 -3.70 19.35
N ASP A 133 23.33 -4.72 19.13
CA ASP A 133 24.77 -4.56 18.84
C ASP A 133 25.09 -4.57 17.33
N TYR A 134 24.04 -4.46 16.46
CA TYR A 134 24.19 -4.51 15.01
C TYR A 134 23.98 -3.15 14.38
N VAL A 135 24.94 -2.71 13.57
CA VAL A 135 24.77 -1.55 12.70
C VAL A 135 24.07 -1.99 11.42
N ILE A 136 22.91 -1.42 11.16
CA ILE A 136 22.04 -1.75 10.03
C ILE A 136 21.93 -0.55 9.13
N LEU A 137 22.12 -0.79 7.85
CA LEU A 137 21.86 0.21 6.84
C LEU A 137 20.48 -0.02 6.24
N SER A 138 19.56 0.89 6.52
CA SER A 138 18.20 0.88 6.00
C SER A 138 18.11 1.71 4.73
N VAL A 139 17.51 1.14 3.70
CA VAL A 139 17.30 1.80 2.42
C VAL A 139 15.82 2.01 2.19
N TYR A 140 15.40 3.26 2.10
CA TYR A 140 14.02 3.66 1.91
C TYR A 140 13.78 4.15 0.48
N THR A 141 12.62 3.80 -0.07
CA THR A 141 12.17 4.31 -1.37
C THR A 141 11.12 5.40 -1.17
N GLY A 142 11.39 6.60 -1.69
CA GLY A 142 10.49 7.73 -1.59
C GLY A 142 10.80 8.67 -0.43
N ALA A 143 10.11 9.82 -0.43
CA ALA A 143 10.37 10.92 0.50
C ALA A 143 9.69 10.74 1.88
N MET A 144 8.83 9.70 2.04
CA MET A 144 8.10 9.48 3.28
C MET A 144 8.97 8.83 4.35
N GLY A 145 9.32 9.59 5.38
CA GLY A 145 10.08 9.11 6.54
C GLY A 145 10.16 10.13 7.66
N GLY A 146 10.58 9.69 8.83
CA GLY A 146 10.80 10.54 10.00
C GLY A 146 9.54 11.19 10.57
N TRP A 147 9.73 12.29 11.31
CA TRP A 147 8.65 13.01 12.00
C TRP A 147 7.50 13.52 11.10
N PRO A 148 7.73 13.92 9.81
CA PRO A 148 6.64 14.42 8.96
C PRO A 148 5.52 13.40 8.74
N ILE A 149 5.82 12.11 8.79
CA ILE A 149 4.79 11.05 8.70
C ILE A 149 3.83 11.08 9.90
N HIS A 150 4.37 11.36 11.10
CA HIS A 150 3.54 11.49 12.30
C HIS A 150 2.69 12.76 12.26
N ALA A 151 3.25 13.87 11.75
CA ALA A 151 2.51 15.10 11.53
C ALA A 151 1.38 14.89 10.50
N LYS A 152 1.67 14.20 9.39
CA LYS A 152 0.64 13.79 8.42
C LYS A 152 -0.47 12.96 9.08
N ARG A 153 -0.11 11.97 9.89
CA ARG A 153 -1.11 11.14 10.58
C ARG A 153 -2.00 11.92 11.54
N ALA A 154 -1.41 12.85 12.31
CA ALA A 154 -2.17 13.73 13.20
C ALA A 154 -3.12 14.63 12.40
N PHE A 155 -2.65 15.21 11.29
CA PHE A 155 -3.48 16.02 10.38
C PHE A 155 -4.62 15.19 9.77
N ASP A 156 -4.33 14.01 9.20
CA ASP A 156 -5.33 13.10 8.63
C ASP A 156 -6.42 12.76 9.66
N PHE A 157 -6.02 12.45 10.89
CA PHE A 157 -6.94 12.12 11.98
C PHE A 157 -7.84 13.30 12.35
N LEU A 158 -7.23 14.46 12.63
CA LEU A 158 -7.98 15.65 13.07
C LEU A 158 -8.95 16.13 11.99
N VAL A 159 -8.49 16.22 10.74
CA VAL A 159 -9.36 16.66 9.63
C VAL A 159 -10.49 15.67 9.40
N SER A 160 -10.21 14.36 9.39
CA SER A 160 -11.25 13.36 9.21
C SER A 160 -12.27 13.35 10.35
N PHE A 161 -11.83 13.50 11.59
CA PHE A 161 -12.68 13.57 12.75
C PHE A 161 -13.68 14.72 12.65
N TRP A 162 -13.18 15.94 12.37
CA TRP A 162 -14.04 17.12 12.25
C TRP A 162 -14.94 17.06 11.01
N LEU A 163 -14.45 16.54 9.89
CA LEU A 163 -15.27 16.34 8.68
C LEU A 163 -16.41 15.34 8.91
N ILE A 164 -16.18 14.26 9.64
CA ILE A 164 -17.25 13.30 9.97
C ILE A 164 -18.33 13.96 10.80
N ILE A 165 -17.98 14.75 11.80
CA ILE A 165 -18.96 15.49 12.62
C ILE A 165 -19.72 16.49 11.76
N LEU A 166 -19.02 17.31 10.98
CA LEU A 166 -19.63 18.34 10.14
C LEU A 166 -20.57 17.74 9.09
N LEU A 167 -20.18 16.62 8.46
CA LEU A 167 -20.92 15.96 7.41
C LEU A 167 -21.94 14.92 7.91
N SER A 168 -22.06 14.73 9.25
CA SER A 168 -22.99 13.77 9.83
C SER A 168 -24.45 13.97 9.40
N PRO A 169 -25.00 15.21 9.29
CA PRO A 169 -26.35 15.39 8.77
C PRO A 169 -26.50 14.94 7.32
N LEU A 170 -25.47 15.21 6.48
CA LEU A 170 -25.44 14.76 5.10
C LEU A 170 -25.42 13.22 5.01
N PHE A 171 -24.66 12.56 5.89
CA PHE A 171 -24.61 11.09 5.95
C PHE A 171 -25.99 10.50 6.25
N VAL A 172 -26.73 11.09 7.19
CA VAL A 172 -28.10 10.66 7.54
C VAL A 172 -29.03 10.83 6.34
N VAL A 173 -29.00 12.00 5.69
CA VAL A 173 -29.85 12.29 4.51
C VAL A 173 -29.53 11.30 3.37
N VAL A 174 -28.26 11.09 3.04
CA VAL A 174 -27.85 10.16 1.97
C VAL A 174 -28.27 8.72 2.32
N ALA A 175 -28.09 8.30 3.58
CA ALA A 175 -28.49 6.99 4.05
C ALA A 175 -30.01 6.77 3.89
N PHE A 176 -30.81 7.78 4.25
CA PHE A 176 -32.26 7.75 4.11
C PHE A 176 -32.66 7.65 2.62
N LEU A 177 -32.06 8.50 1.76
CA LEU A 177 -32.34 8.46 0.32
C LEU A 177 -31.98 7.12 -0.34
N ILE A 178 -30.85 6.51 0.05
CA ILE A 178 -30.47 5.17 -0.44
C ILE A 178 -31.52 4.12 -0.03
N LYS A 179 -31.98 4.18 1.23
CA LYS A 179 -33.03 3.24 1.71
C LYS A 179 -34.35 3.45 1.02
N LEU A 180 -34.71 4.69 0.72
CA LEU A 180 -35.97 5.05 0.03
C LEU A 180 -35.94 4.61 -1.45
N THR A 181 -34.82 4.87 -2.15
CA THR A 181 -34.72 4.62 -3.61
C THR A 181 -34.27 3.20 -3.95
N SER A 182 -33.65 2.48 -3.02
CA SER A 182 -33.14 1.12 -3.23
C SER A 182 -33.19 0.31 -1.93
N PRO A 183 -34.39 -0.12 -1.46
CA PRO A 183 -34.58 -0.69 -0.12
C PRO A 183 -33.92 -2.07 0.06
N GLY A 184 -33.70 -2.82 -1.01
CA GLY A 184 -33.24 -4.23 -0.97
C GLY A 184 -31.80 -4.48 -0.53
N GLY A 185 -31.09 -3.52 0.07
CA GLY A 185 -29.69 -3.75 0.47
C GLY A 185 -29.15 -2.77 1.53
N PRO A 186 -27.89 -2.93 1.96
CA PRO A 186 -27.27 -2.07 2.96
C PRO A 186 -27.04 -0.64 2.42
N VAL A 187 -26.94 0.35 3.33
CA VAL A 187 -26.60 1.73 2.97
C VAL A 187 -25.15 1.85 2.52
N PHE A 188 -24.27 1.18 3.24
CA PHE A 188 -22.84 1.16 2.91
C PHE A 188 -22.50 -0.03 2.06
N PHE A 189 -21.65 0.20 1.09
CA PHE A 189 -20.94 -0.81 0.33
C PHE A 189 -19.54 -0.93 0.89
N VAL A 190 -19.12 -2.13 1.22
CA VAL A 190 -17.80 -2.44 1.78
C VAL A 190 -17.07 -3.33 0.80
N GLN A 191 -15.88 -2.91 0.37
CA GLN A 191 -15.07 -3.66 -0.59
C GLN A 191 -13.65 -3.86 -0.06
N ASP A 192 -13.17 -5.11 -0.18
CA ASP A 192 -11.78 -5.41 0.10
C ASP A 192 -10.87 -4.80 -0.97
N ARG A 193 -9.89 -4.03 -0.52
CA ARG A 193 -8.89 -3.37 -1.35
C ARG A 193 -7.49 -3.57 -0.79
N ILE A 194 -6.49 -3.30 -1.61
CA ILE A 194 -5.09 -3.36 -1.20
C ILE A 194 -4.69 -2.01 -0.59
N GLY A 195 -4.21 -2.06 0.65
CA GLY A 195 -3.69 -0.93 1.41
C GLY A 195 -2.16 -0.93 1.53
N LEU A 196 -1.68 -0.28 2.58
CA LEU A 196 -0.25 -0.19 2.92
C LEU A 196 0.38 -1.58 3.02
N ARG A 197 1.58 -1.75 2.42
CA ARG A 197 2.36 -3.00 2.45
C ARG A 197 1.56 -4.21 1.96
N LYS A 198 0.69 -3.98 0.97
CA LYS A 198 -0.19 -4.99 0.33
C LYS A 198 -1.24 -5.61 1.26
N ARG A 199 -1.42 -5.10 2.48
CA ARG A 199 -2.44 -5.60 3.42
C ARG A 199 -3.84 -5.31 2.89
N LYS A 200 -4.75 -6.26 3.09
CA LYS A 200 -6.17 -6.08 2.73
C LYS A 200 -6.81 -5.11 3.72
N ILE A 201 -7.54 -4.14 3.19
CA ILE A 201 -8.33 -3.18 3.96
C ILE A 201 -9.77 -3.19 3.47
N LYS A 202 -10.72 -2.94 4.37
CA LYS A 202 -12.14 -2.79 4.03
C LYS A 202 -12.45 -1.32 3.78
N VAL A 203 -12.70 -0.95 2.54
CA VAL A 203 -13.02 0.43 2.14
C VAL A 203 -14.52 0.65 2.15
N PHE A 204 -14.96 1.68 2.87
CA PHE A 204 -16.37 2.05 3.02
C PHE A 204 -16.79 3.06 1.96
N LYS A 205 -17.97 2.83 1.33
CA LYS A 205 -18.61 3.78 0.42
C LYS A 205 -20.12 3.77 0.64
N PHE A 206 -20.80 4.82 0.22
CA PHE A 206 -22.24 4.71 0.04
C PHE A 206 -22.56 3.82 -1.16
N ARG A 207 -23.61 3.02 -1.03
CA ARG A 207 -24.07 2.15 -2.12
C ARG A 207 -24.64 2.99 -3.26
N THR A 208 -24.06 2.83 -4.44
CA THR A 208 -24.47 3.51 -5.68
C THR A 208 -25.03 2.58 -6.72
N MET A 209 -24.96 1.27 -6.50
CA MET A 209 -25.40 0.23 -7.41
C MET A 209 -26.58 -0.55 -6.83
N VAL A 210 -27.30 -1.21 -7.72
CA VAL A 210 -28.38 -2.15 -7.33
C VAL A 210 -27.84 -3.30 -6.47
N PRO A 211 -28.65 -3.89 -5.58
CA PRO A 211 -28.25 -5.06 -4.84
C PRO A 211 -27.79 -6.20 -5.76
N GLY A 212 -26.72 -6.91 -5.41
CA GLY A 212 -26.19 -8.02 -6.22
C GLY A 212 -25.39 -7.60 -7.46
N ALA A 213 -25.08 -6.31 -7.64
CA ALA A 213 -24.36 -5.80 -8.80
C ALA A 213 -22.97 -6.45 -9.04
N GLU A 214 -22.33 -7.00 -8.00
CA GLU A 214 -21.04 -7.68 -8.13
C GLU A 214 -21.15 -8.99 -8.94
N GLN A 215 -22.27 -9.71 -8.84
CA GLN A 215 -22.52 -10.95 -9.57
C GLN A 215 -22.57 -10.74 -11.09
N SER A 216 -22.95 -9.54 -11.53
CA SER A 216 -23.03 -9.15 -12.94
C SER A 216 -21.70 -8.69 -13.52
N LEU A 217 -20.62 -8.63 -12.72
CA LEU A 217 -19.34 -8.06 -13.15
C LEU A 217 -18.75 -8.87 -14.32
N THR A 218 -18.72 -10.19 -14.21
CA THR A 218 -18.15 -11.09 -15.24
C THR A 218 -18.86 -10.94 -16.59
N ALA A 219 -20.20 -10.78 -16.57
CA ALA A 219 -20.97 -10.59 -17.79
C ALA A 219 -20.70 -9.23 -18.48
N LEU A 220 -20.30 -8.24 -17.68
CA LEU A 220 -20.01 -6.88 -18.16
C LEU A 220 -18.55 -6.67 -18.55
N GLU A 221 -17.67 -7.65 -18.33
CA GLU A 221 -16.22 -7.49 -18.55
C GLU A 221 -15.90 -7.18 -20.02
N ARG A 222 -16.69 -7.69 -20.97
CA ARG A 222 -16.57 -7.37 -22.41
C ARG A 222 -16.84 -5.90 -22.76
N PHE A 223 -17.46 -5.15 -21.86
CA PHE A 223 -17.75 -3.72 -22.05
C PHE A 223 -16.75 -2.82 -21.31
N ASN A 224 -15.64 -3.38 -20.83
CA ASN A 224 -14.61 -2.59 -20.16
C ASN A 224 -14.00 -1.56 -21.12
N GLU A 225 -14.02 -0.31 -20.75
CA GLU A 225 -13.48 0.83 -21.51
C GLU A 225 -12.12 1.30 -20.99
N ALA A 226 -11.66 0.76 -19.84
CA ALA A 226 -10.39 1.16 -19.26
C ALA A 226 -9.22 0.34 -19.81
N SER A 227 -8.03 0.94 -19.84
CA SER A 227 -6.79 0.24 -20.14
C SER A 227 -6.21 -0.45 -18.89
N GLY A 228 -5.38 -1.48 -19.10
CA GLY A 228 -4.74 -2.22 -18.02
C GLY A 228 -5.71 -3.10 -17.21
N PRO A 229 -5.40 -3.42 -15.96
CA PRO A 229 -6.19 -4.35 -15.15
C PRO A 229 -7.46 -3.75 -14.56
N VAL A 230 -7.68 -2.44 -14.75
CA VAL A 230 -8.80 -1.71 -14.14
C VAL A 230 -10.08 -1.94 -14.95
N PHE A 231 -11.20 -2.13 -14.23
CA PHE A 231 -12.51 -2.23 -14.86
C PHE A 231 -13.29 -0.91 -14.75
N LYS A 232 -13.78 -0.39 -15.88
CA LYS A 232 -14.60 0.81 -15.92
C LYS A 232 -15.50 0.84 -17.14
N ILE A 233 -16.77 1.18 -16.92
CA ILE A 233 -17.78 1.42 -17.95
C ILE A 233 -18.38 2.81 -17.71
N LYS A 234 -18.46 3.64 -18.76
CA LYS A 234 -18.98 5.02 -18.68
C LYS A 234 -20.45 5.07 -18.23
N ASN A 235 -21.29 4.22 -18.82
CA ASN A 235 -22.71 4.12 -18.50
C ASN A 235 -23.01 2.75 -17.90
N ASP A 236 -22.46 2.47 -16.70
CA ASP A 236 -22.66 1.19 -16.03
C ASP A 236 -24.14 0.99 -15.67
N PRO A 237 -24.83 -0.02 -16.25
CA PRO A 237 -26.26 -0.26 -16.04
C PRO A 237 -26.62 -0.61 -14.60
N ARG A 238 -25.65 -1.00 -13.80
CA ARG A 238 -25.85 -1.34 -12.39
C ARG A 238 -26.02 -0.12 -11.49
N VAL A 239 -25.65 1.06 -11.98
CA VAL A 239 -25.65 2.30 -11.18
C VAL A 239 -27.07 2.87 -11.12
N THR A 240 -27.59 3.09 -9.92
CA THR A 240 -28.89 3.71 -9.68
C THR A 240 -28.90 5.18 -10.06
N VAL A 241 -30.09 5.80 -10.24
CA VAL A 241 -30.23 7.23 -10.53
C VAL A 241 -29.58 8.09 -9.43
N LEU A 242 -29.88 7.78 -8.16
CA LEU A 242 -29.23 8.43 -7.01
C LEU A 242 -27.72 8.16 -7.02
N GLY A 243 -27.33 6.92 -7.32
CA GLY A 243 -25.92 6.52 -7.40
C GLY A 243 -25.11 7.34 -8.40
N ARG A 244 -25.67 7.68 -9.55
CA ARG A 244 -25.04 8.58 -10.54
C ARG A 244 -24.78 9.97 -9.97
N PHE A 245 -25.75 10.52 -9.25
CA PHE A 245 -25.57 11.81 -8.57
C PHE A 245 -24.46 11.73 -7.50
N LEU A 246 -24.49 10.72 -6.64
CA LEU A 246 -23.49 10.51 -5.58
C LEU A 246 -22.07 10.36 -6.16
N ARG A 247 -21.91 9.60 -7.24
CA ARG A 247 -20.62 9.45 -7.94
C ARG A 247 -20.14 10.74 -8.57
N LYS A 248 -21.04 11.46 -9.25
CA LYS A 248 -20.71 12.75 -9.87
C LYS A 248 -20.21 13.78 -8.87
N THR A 249 -20.78 13.79 -7.67
CA THR A 249 -20.41 14.68 -6.57
C THR A 249 -19.34 14.09 -5.64
N SER A 250 -18.94 12.84 -5.84
CA SER A 250 -18.04 12.06 -4.95
C SER A 250 -18.54 11.92 -3.51
N ILE A 251 -19.80 12.17 -3.26
CA ILE A 251 -20.41 11.95 -1.94
C ILE A 251 -20.37 10.47 -1.56
N ASP A 252 -20.41 9.58 -2.55
CA ASP A 252 -20.29 8.13 -2.31
C ASP A 252 -18.97 7.72 -1.64
N GLU A 253 -17.91 8.51 -1.77
CA GLU A 253 -16.60 8.22 -1.18
C GLU A 253 -16.40 8.82 0.22
N LEU A 254 -17.30 9.69 0.70
CA LEU A 254 -17.19 10.31 2.02
C LEU A 254 -17.08 9.31 3.19
N PRO A 255 -17.72 8.11 3.17
CA PRO A 255 -17.52 7.13 4.25
C PRO A 255 -16.07 6.63 4.38
N GLN A 256 -15.19 6.83 3.39
CA GLN A 256 -13.76 6.54 3.52
C GLN A 256 -13.07 7.40 4.60
N LEU A 257 -13.68 8.51 5.04
CA LEU A 257 -13.20 9.27 6.19
C LEU A 257 -13.09 8.39 7.45
N PHE A 258 -13.95 7.38 7.62
CA PHE A 258 -13.81 6.40 8.69
C PHE A 258 -12.54 5.55 8.53
N ASN A 259 -12.18 5.19 7.30
CA ASN A 259 -10.92 4.49 7.03
C ASN A 259 -9.68 5.36 7.33
N VAL A 260 -9.78 6.67 7.10
CA VAL A 260 -8.71 7.59 7.47
C VAL A 260 -8.62 7.71 9.00
N LEU A 261 -9.76 7.81 9.67
CA LEU A 261 -9.81 7.91 11.13
C LEU A 261 -9.20 6.67 11.80
N THR A 262 -9.53 5.46 11.32
CA THR A 262 -8.95 4.19 11.81
C THR A 262 -7.47 4.04 11.45
N GLY A 263 -7.01 4.69 10.39
CA GLY A 263 -5.61 4.65 9.94
C GLY A 263 -5.32 3.68 8.82
N ASP A 264 -6.34 3.04 8.26
CA ASP A 264 -6.21 2.19 7.08
C ASP A 264 -5.91 3.01 5.82
N MET A 265 -6.37 4.25 5.79
CA MET A 265 -6.20 5.19 4.70
C MET A 265 -5.64 6.54 5.19
N SER A 266 -5.31 7.40 4.26
CA SER A 266 -4.94 8.80 4.42
C SER A 266 -5.92 9.68 3.63
N LEU A 267 -5.98 10.98 3.91
CA LEU A 267 -6.70 11.92 3.05
C LEU A 267 -6.09 11.96 1.66
N VAL A 268 -4.75 12.00 1.58
CA VAL A 268 -3.99 12.07 0.31
C VAL A 268 -3.05 10.88 0.19
N GLY A 269 -3.08 10.21 -0.97
CA GLY A 269 -2.24 9.06 -1.29
C GLY A 269 -2.73 8.32 -2.53
N PRO A 270 -2.00 7.33 -3.04
CA PRO A 270 -2.44 6.49 -4.15
C PRO A 270 -3.83 5.91 -3.91
N ARG A 271 -4.70 5.93 -4.92
CA ARG A 271 -6.06 5.40 -4.78
C ARG A 271 -6.06 3.89 -4.48
N PRO A 272 -6.79 3.39 -3.47
CA PRO A 272 -6.82 1.97 -3.15
C PRO A 272 -7.46 1.17 -4.30
N LEU A 273 -6.78 0.12 -4.77
CA LEU A 273 -7.25 -0.72 -5.87
C LEU A 273 -7.94 -1.99 -5.35
N PRO A 274 -8.96 -2.50 -6.07
CA PRO A 274 -9.54 -3.81 -5.82
C PRO A 274 -8.51 -4.93 -5.94
N LEU A 275 -8.72 -6.04 -5.23
CA LEU A 275 -7.88 -7.25 -5.31
C LEU A 275 -7.71 -7.76 -6.74
N ARG A 276 -8.76 -7.70 -7.55
CA ARG A 276 -8.74 -8.11 -8.95
C ARG A 276 -7.73 -7.29 -9.76
N ASP A 277 -7.75 -5.97 -9.61
CA ASP A 277 -6.89 -5.06 -10.36
C ASP A 277 -5.42 -5.27 -9.98
N TYR A 278 -5.15 -5.56 -8.69
CA TYR A 278 -3.81 -5.91 -8.22
C TYR A 278 -3.29 -7.21 -8.84
N ALA A 279 -4.14 -8.22 -9.00
CA ALA A 279 -3.75 -9.48 -9.63
C ALA A 279 -3.31 -9.31 -11.09
N GLY A 280 -3.80 -8.27 -11.78
CA GLY A 280 -3.43 -7.94 -13.15
C GLY A 280 -2.15 -7.10 -13.32
N PHE A 281 -1.39 -6.83 -12.25
CA PHE A 281 -0.15 -6.04 -12.36
C PHE A 281 0.96 -6.85 -13.02
N SER A 282 1.43 -6.38 -14.16
CA SER A 282 2.50 -7.02 -14.94
C SER A 282 3.91 -6.55 -14.54
N GLN A 283 4.05 -5.32 -14.01
CA GLN A 283 5.33 -4.72 -13.66
C GLN A 283 5.51 -4.61 -12.14
N ASP A 284 6.73 -4.85 -11.64
CA ASP A 284 7.00 -4.79 -10.20
C ASP A 284 6.93 -3.38 -9.64
N TRP A 285 7.35 -2.38 -10.39
CA TRP A 285 7.32 -1.00 -9.95
C TRP A 285 5.89 -0.46 -9.69
N HIS A 286 4.85 -1.06 -10.31
CA HIS A 286 3.45 -0.75 -9.98
C HIS A 286 3.14 -1.04 -8.51
N ARG A 287 3.82 -2.02 -7.92
CA ARG A 287 3.59 -2.45 -6.52
C ARG A 287 4.17 -1.48 -5.50
N ARG A 288 5.10 -0.61 -5.93
CA ARG A 288 5.67 0.42 -5.06
C ARG A 288 4.63 1.38 -4.51
N ARG A 289 3.49 1.55 -5.18
CA ARG A 289 2.37 2.35 -4.68
C ARG A 289 1.84 1.91 -3.31
N PHE A 290 2.07 0.67 -2.93
CA PHE A 290 1.68 0.10 -1.63
C PHE A 290 2.70 0.36 -0.52
N SER A 291 3.80 1.05 -0.80
CA SER A 291 4.76 1.50 0.23
C SER A 291 4.21 2.64 1.10
N VAL A 292 3.09 3.26 0.69
CA VAL A 292 2.42 4.33 1.41
C VAL A 292 0.95 4.01 1.62
N LYS A 293 0.30 4.69 2.58
CA LYS A 293 -1.14 4.52 2.80
C LYS A 293 -1.92 5.01 1.59
N PRO A 294 -2.96 4.28 1.16
CA PRO A 294 -3.85 4.75 0.10
C PRO A 294 -4.62 5.98 0.56
N GLY A 295 -4.96 6.86 -0.40
CA GLY A 295 -5.67 8.10 -0.14
C GLY A 295 -7.11 8.11 -0.65
N ILE A 296 -7.91 9.03 -0.10
CA ILE A 296 -9.22 9.39 -0.65
C ILE A 296 -9.02 10.17 -1.96
N THR A 297 -8.03 11.07 -1.98
CA THR A 297 -7.62 11.82 -3.18
C THR A 297 -6.16 11.60 -3.51
N CYS A 298 -5.78 11.83 -4.78
CA CYS A 298 -4.43 11.61 -5.29
C CYS A 298 -4.11 12.54 -6.49
N LEU A 299 -2.84 12.57 -6.90
CA LEU A 299 -2.36 13.42 -8.00
C LEU A 299 -3.15 13.24 -9.29
N TRP A 300 -3.38 12.00 -9.74
CA TRP A 300 -4.08 11.78 -11.00
C TRP A 300 -5.57 12.16 -10.93
N GLN A 301 -6.19 12.13 -9.75
CA GLN A 301 -7.57 12.56 -9.57
C GLN A 301 -7.74 14.07 -9.78
N ILE A 302 -6.74 14.88 -9.43
CA ILE A 302 -6.78 16.34 -9.62
C ILE A 302 -6.36 16.76 -11.04
N HIS A 303 -5.50 16.00 -11.74
CA HIS A 303 -4.99 16.33 -13.06
C HIS A 303 -5.83 15.79 -14.23
N GLY A 304 -6.90 15.10 -13.98
CA GLY A 304 -7.73 14.56 -15.06
C GLY A 304 -8.59 13.40 -14.65
N ARG A 305 -9.30 13.61 -13.54
CA ARG A 305 -10.24 12.66 -12.92
C ARG A 305 -10.78 11.66 -13.93
N SER A 306 -10.17 10.48 -13.91
CA SER A 306 -10.64 9.29 -14.63
C SER A 306 -11.07 9.48 -16.09
N SER A 307 -10.38 10.35 -16.86
CA SER A 307 -10.57 10.29 -18.31
C SER A 307 -10.15 8.89 -18.77
N LEU A 308 -11.08 8.12 -19.36
CA LEU A 308 -10.84 6.81 -19.96
C LEU A 308 -9.70 6.84 -20.99
N SER A 309 -9.35 8.06 -21.46
CA SER A 309 -8.27 8.32 -22.41
C SER A 309 -6.86 8.25 -21.84
N GLN A 310 -6.67 8.22 -20.50
CA GLN A 310 -5.32 8.11 -19.93
C GLN A 310 -4.93 6.67 -19.72
N PRO A 311 -3.77 6.23 -20.25
CA PRO A 311 -3.25 4.88 -20.01
C PRO A 311 -3.05 4.61 -18.51
N PHE A 312 -3.26 3.37 -18.08
CA PHE A 312 -3.02 2.91 -16.72
C PHE A 312 -1.60 3.24 -16.23
N GLU A 313 -0.61 3.11 -17.11
CA GLU A 313 0.80 3.45 -16.83
C GLU A 313 0.98 4.91 -16.35
N LYS A 314 0.23 5.84 -16.93
CA LYS A 314 0.30 7.25 -16.53
C LYS A 314 -0.21 7.46 -15.10
N TRP A 315 -1.24 6.73 -14.69
CA TRP A 315 -1.72 6.79 -13.31
C TRP A 315 -0.66 6.24 -12.35
N MET A 316 0.00 5.14 -12.72
CA MET A 316 1.07 4.56 -11.92
C MET A 316 2.27 5.51 -11.81
N GLN A 317 2.65 6.18 -12.89
CA GLN A 317 3.70 7.20 -12.87
C GLN A 317 3.36 8.34 -11.92
N MET A 318 2.12 8.86 -11.94
CA MET A 318 1.70 9.92 -11.01
C MET A 318 1.69 9.44 -9.54
N ASP A 319 1.38 8.17 -9.28
CA ASP A 319 1.52 7.61 -7.94
C ASP A 319 2.99 7.55 -7.51
N MET A 320 3.92 7.21 -8.42
CA MET A 320 5.37 7.26 -8.15
C MET A 320 5.85 8.68 -7.91
N ASP A 321 5.42 9.64 -8.73
CA ASP A 321 5.74 11.06 -8.55
C ASP A 321 5.29 11.57 -7.17
N TYR A 322 4.11 11.17 -6.72
CA TYR A 322 3.64 11.48 -5.37
C TYR A 322 4.55 10.89 -4.29
N ILE A 323 4.93 9.62 -4.40
CA ILE A 323 5.77 8.93 -3.43
C ILE A 323 7.16 9.56 -3.36
N ASP A 324 7.74 9.89 -4.53
CA ASP A 324 9.11 10.40 -4.64
C ASP A 324 9.24 11.86 -4.19
N ARG A 325 8.20 12.67 -4.41
CA ARG A 325 8.19 14.10 -4.10
C ARG A 325 7.32 14.45 -2.92
N TRP A 326 6.90 13.45 -2.15
CA TRP A 326 5.99 13.68 -1.05
C TRP A 326 6.52 14.73 -0.07
N SER A 327 5.63 15.62 0.31
CA SER A 327 5.78 16.58 1.40
C SER A 327 4.40 16.92 1.97
N LEU A 328 4.33 17.42 3.18
CA LEU A 328 3.08 17.93 3.74
C LEU A 328 2.47 19.03 2.86
N TRP A 329 3.32 19.87 2.25
CA TRP A 329 2.88 20.91 1.34
C TRP A 329 2.22 20.34 0.09
N LEU A 330 2.76 19.24 -0.46
CA LEU A 330 2.14 18.56 -1.60
C LEU A 330 0.76 18.02 -1.23
N ASP A 331 0.58 17.47 -0.03
CA ASP A 331 -0.73 17.02 0.46
C ASP A 331 -1.73 18.17 0.53
N PHE A 332 -1.34 19.32 1.10
CA PHE A 332 -2.19 20.51 1.13
C PHE A 332 -2.57 20.99 -0.29
N THR A 333 -1.62 21.00 -1.21
CA THR A 333 -1.85 21.38 -2.59
C THR A 333 -2.87 20.46 -3.27
N ILE A 334 -2.74 19.13 -3.07
CA ILE A 334 -3.67 18.15 -3.63
C ILE A 334 -5.07 18.33 -3.02
N LEU A 335 -5.18 18.52 -1.70
CA LEU A 335 -6.46 18.77 -1.03
C LEU A 335 -7.13 20.03 -1.54
N ALA A 336 -6.39 21.14 -1.68
CA ALA A 336 -6.91 22.40 -2.21
C ALA A 336 -7.42 22.25 -3.65
N GLN A 337 -6.71 21.49 -4.49
CA GLN A 337 -7.10 21.24 -5.89
C GLN A 337 -8.21 20.19 -6.02
N THR A 338 -8.45 19.37 -4.99
CA THR A 338 -9.53 18.38 -5.02
C THR A 338 -10.91 19.03 -5.03
N LEU A 339 -11.11 20.12 -4.28
CA LEU A 339 -12.40 20.83 -4.23
C LEU A 339 -12.84 21.36 -5.62
N PRO A 340 -12.02 22.12 -6.35
CA PRO A 340 -12.35 22.53 -7.73
C PRO A 340 -12.58 21.33 -8.66
N ALA A 341 -11.77 20.27 -8.55
CA ALA A 341 -11.91 19.08 -9.38
C ALA A 341 -13.25 18.35 -9.15
N ILE A 342 -13.79 18.37 -7.93
CA ILE A 342 -15.11 17.84 -7.61
C ILE A 342 -16.21 18.74 -8.21
N ILE A 343 -16.12 20.05 -8.02
CA ILE A 343 -17.14 21.02 -8.47
C ILE A 343 -17.27 21.02 -10.00
N HIS A 344 -16.16 20.98 -10.72
CA HIS A 344 -16.17 20.97 -12.19
C HIS A 344 -16.62 19.63 -12.79
N GLY A 345 -16.73 18.57 -12.00
CA GLY A 345 -17.32 17.27 -12.39
C GLY A 345 -16.65 16.57 -13.57
N LYS A 346 -15.48 17.03 -14.03
CA LYS A 346 -14.79 16.46 -15.19
C LYS A 346 -14.33 15.03 -14.87
N GLY A 347 -14.93 14.02 -15.55
CA GLY A 347 -14.53 12.62 -15.49
C GLY A 347 -15.10 11.81 -14.33
N ALA A 348 -16.13 12.26 -13.62
CA ALA A 348 -16.92 11.43 -12.71
C ALA A 348 -18.02 10.71 -13.50
N TYR A 349 -17.97 9.38 -13.56
CA TYR A 349 -18.96 8.52 -14.22
C TYR A 349 -19.51 7.48 -13.25
#